data_e76a6cec8c24dfca0cac2ce41a0253bd
#
_entry.id   e76a6cec8c24dfca0cac2ce41a0253bd
#
_cell.length_a   1.000
_cell.length_b   1.000
_cell.length_c   1.000
_cell.angle_alpha   90.00
_cell.angle_beta   90.00
_cell.angle_gamma   90.00
#
_symmetry.space_group_name_H-M   'P 1'
#
loop_
_entity.id
_entity.type
_entity.pdbx_description
1 polymer ?
#
loop_
_entity_poly.entity_id
_entity_poly.type
_entity_poly.pdbx_seq_one_letter_code
_entity_poly.pdbx_strand_id
1 'polypeptide(L)'
;EKDIRTTVVKITTENGARTMGRPQGSYITIEAPGLSVHDEDYHREISLEIARHLQNVINLERELSILVVGLGNSAITADSLGPHVVENLHITRHMIREYGLQSLGKEKMHRISGIIPGVMAQTGMETAEIVKGIVRETEPDAVIVVDALAARSAGRLGVTVQLADTGIRPGSGVGNHRSGLTEETLGIPVFAIGIPMVVGAAAIVYDTVGAMTEVLRERVECESSDEEKGTKKEKTKKEAIKTEETEEDKETRKNGGKWTKEEPRRRDEKRMIPEMLRVEEAFELVKELLKPDLGPMYVTPHDIDERVDFLSYTISEAIHGALFYNK
;
A
#
# COMPACT_ATOMS: atom_id res chain seq x y z
N GLU A 1 12.81 6.60 -17.79
CA GLU A 1 12.76 6.82 -16.33
C GLU A 1 11.94 5.68 -15.72
N LYS A 2 12.56 4.93 -14.81
CA LYS A 2 11.89 3.83 -14.12
C LYS A 2 10.97 4.44 -13.08
N ASP A 3 9.70 4.05 -13.11
CA ASP A 3 8.63 4.66 -12.31
C ASP A 3 8.60 4.07 -10.87
N ILE A 4 9.72 4.21 -10.14
CA ILE A 4 9.87 3.75 -8.76
C ILE A 4 9.66 4.95 -7.83
N ARG A 5 8.68 4.84 -6.96
CA ARG A 5 8.36 5.87 -5.97
C ARG A 5 8.54 5.34 -4.56
N THR A 6 9.42 5.98 -3.79
CA THR A 6 9.63 5.65 -2.38
C THR A 6 9.03 6.74 -1.48
N THR A 7 8.20 6.32 -0.56
CA THR A 7 7.62 7.18 0.49
C THR A 7 8.10 6.72 1.85
N VAL A 8 8.72 7.64 2.63
CA VAL A 8 9.18 7.36 4.00
C VAL A 8 8.36 8.18 4.98
N VAL A 9 7.69 7.51 5.90
CA VAL A 9 6.93 8.12 7.00
C VAL A 9 7.58 7.78 8.32
N LYS A 10 7.99 8.79 9.09
CA LYS A 10 8.51 8.61 10.45
C LYS A 10 7.52 9.14 11.47
N ILE A 11 7.02 8.26 12.33
CA ILE A 11 6.14 8.59 13.44
C ILE A 11 7.01 8.76 14.68
N THR A 12 7.17 10.03 15.12
CA THR A 12 8.11 10.38 16.20
C THR A 12 7.43 10.76 17.52
N THR A 13 6.10 10.92 17.50
CA THR A 13 5.33 11.38 18.66
C THR A 13 4.16 10.44 18.97
N GLU A 14 3.75 10.38 20.23
CA GLU A 14 2.56 9.61 20.65
C GLU A 14 1.27 10.12 19.97
N ASN A 15 1.15 11.43 19.79
CA ASN A 15 0.00 12.01 19.11
C ASN A 15 -0.04 11.58 17.63
N GLY A 16 1.11 11.57 16.96
CA GLY A 16 1.26 11.02 15.61
C GLY A 16 0.87 9.54 15.57
N ALA A 17 1.31 8.75 16.53
CA ALA A 17 0.97 7.33 16.63
C ALA A 17 -0.54 7.10 16.77
N ARG A 18 -1.23 7.88 17.62
CA ARG A 18 -2.70 7.83 17.75
C ARG A 18 -3.41 8.23 16.48
N THR A 19 -2.98 9.32 15.83
CA THR A 19 -3.61 9.83 14.60
C THR A 19 -3.45 8.86 13.44
N MET A 20 -2.25 8.25 13.31
CA MET A 20 -1.94 7.30 12.24
C MET A 20 -2.41 5.86 12.55
N GLY A 21 -2.82 5.58 13.78
CA GLY A 21 -3.20 4.23 14.22
C GLY A 21 -2.03 3.22 14.14
N ARG A 22 -0.77 3.71 14.26
CA ARG A 22 0.46 2.89 14.15
C ARG A 22 1.47 3.28 15.22
N PRO A 23 2.32 2.34 15.70
CA PRO A 23 3.39 2.66 16.64
C PRO A 23 4.35 3.74 16.11
N GLN A 24 5.09 4.38 17.02
CA GLN A 24 6.23 5.21 16.66
C GLN A 24 7.28 4.36 15.97
N GLY A 25 7.85 4.87 14.87
CA GLY A 25 8.83 4.18 14.05
C GLY A 25 8.86 4.67 12.62
N SER A 26 9.57 3.95 11.77
CA SER A 26 9.78 4.25 10.36
C SER A 26 8.95 3.29 9.50
N TYR A 27 8.22 3.83 8.56
CA TYR A 27 7.40 3.10 7.59
C TYR A 27 7.80 3.53 6.20
N ILE A 28 8.29 2.59 5.40
CA ILE A 28 8.77 2.84 4.04
C ILE A 28 7.86 2.10 3.09
N THR A 29 7.39 2.79 2.07
CA THR A 29 6.58 2.22 1.00
C THR A 29 7.28 2.47 -0.32
N ILE A 30 7.62 1.40 -1.03
CA ILE A 30 8.20 1.43 -2.36
C ILE A 30 7.12 1.00 -3.33
N GLU A 31 6.66 1.91 -4.17
CA GLU A 31 5.69 1.65 -5.25
C GLU A 31 6.49 1.48 -6.55
N ALA A 32 6.37 0.33 -7.16
CA ALA A 32 7.17 -0.10 -8.30
C ALA A 32 6.28 -0.91 -9.27
N PRO A 33 5.55 -0.25 -10.18
CA PRO A 33 4.61 -0.90 -11.09
C PRO A 33 5.22 -2.02 -11.92
N GLY A 34 6.50 -1.92 -12.29
CA GLY A 34 7.23 -2.93 -13.03
C GLY A 34 7.44 -4.26 -12.27
N LEU A 35 7.21 -4.30 -10.95
CA LEU A 35 7.20 -5.55 -10.19
C LEU A 35 6.10 -6.54 -10.62
N SER A 36 5.10 -6.09 -11.37
CA SER A 36 4.07 -6.96 -11.94
C SER A 36 4.53 -7.73 -13.18
N VAL A 37 5.69 -7.40 -13.73
CA VAL A 37 6.24 -8.00 -14.94
C VAL A 37 7.57 -8.66 -14.60
N HIS A 38 7.84 -9.83 -15.18
CA HIS A 38 9.11 -10.52 -15.02
C HIS A 38 10.20 -9.83 -15.86
N ASP A 39 10.85 -8.81 -15.28
CA ASP A 39 12.00 -8.07 -15.83
C ASP A 39 13.14 -8.16 -14.80
N GLU A 40 14.15 -8.98 -15.08
CA GLU A 40 15.25 -9.25 -14.16
C GLU A 40 16.04 -7.98 -13.79
N ASP A 41 16.25 -7.06 -14.72
CA ASP A 41 16.96 -5.81 -14.48
C ASP A 41 16.15 -4.88 -13.56
N TYR A 42 14.82 -4.85 -13.74
CA TYR A 42 13.94 -4.08 -12.89
C TYR A 42 13.87 -4.68 -11.48
N HIS A 43 13.73 -6.00 -11.36
CA HIS A 43 13.73 -6.71 -10.07
C HIS A 43 15.03 -6.53 -9.30
N ARG A 44 16.16 -6.55 -10.01
CA ARG A 44 17.48 -6.28 -9.42
C ARG A 44 17.58 -4.85 -8.87
N GLU A 45 17.06 -3.86 -9.58
CA GLU A 45 17.05 -2.47 -9.10
C GLU A 45 16.20 -2.32 -7.85
N ILE A 46 15.01 -2.93 -7.82
CA ILE A 46 14.13 -2.92 -6.64
C ILE A 46 14.81 -3.64 -5.46
N SER A 47 15.49 -4.78 -5.68
CA SER A 47 16.20 -5.46 -4.61
C SER A 47 17.28 -4.58 -4.00
N LEU A 48 18.02 -3.80 -4.80
CA LEU A 48 19.03 -2.84 -4.32
C LEU A 48 18.39 -1.68 -3.54
N GLU A 49 17.24 -1.17 -3.99
CA GLU A 49 16.52 -0.11 -3.28
C GLU A 49 16.01 -0.59 -1.91
N ILE A 50 15.45 -1.79 -1.85
CA ILE A 50 15.02 -2.42 -0.59
C ILE A 50 16.23 -2.65 0.31
N ALA A 51 17.34 -3.18 -0.22
CA ALA A 51 18.58 -3.41 0.53
C ALA A 51 19.10 -2.11 1.17
N ARG A 52 19.13 -1.01 0.41
CA ARG A 52 19.53 0.31 0.90
C ARG A 52 18.67 0.78 2.07
N HIS A 53 17.36 0.57 1.99
CA HIS A 53 16.46 0.91 3.08
C HIS A 53 16.62 0.02 4.31
N LEU A 54 16.87 -1.28 4.13
CA LEU A 54 17.20 -2.20 5.23
C LEU A 54 18.50 -1.78 5.92
N GLN A 55 19.55 -1.44 5.16
CA GLN A 55 20.83 -0.94 5.72
C GLN A 55 20.67 0.36 6.51
N ASN A 56 19.70 1.20 6.17
CA ASN A 56 19.44 2.44 6.89
C ASN A 56 18.68 2.24 8.23
N VAL A 57 17.91 1.16 8.35
CA VAL A 57 17.13 0.87 9.56
C VAL A 57 17.79 -0.15 10.48
N ILE A 58 18.61 -1.07 9.91
CA ILE A 58 19.40 -2.06 10.66
C ILE A 58 20.81 -1.50 10.88
N ASN A 59 21.28 -1.42 12.13
CA ASN A 59 22.66 -1.05 12.39
C ASN A 59 23.59 -2.23 12.08
N LEU A 60 24.29 -2.16 10.93
CA LEU A 60 25.17 -3.21 10.40
C LEU A 60 26.67 -2.95 10.68
N GLU A 61 27.02 -2.03 11.59
CA GLU A 61 28.43 -1.71 11.90
C GLU A 61 29.22 -2.89 12.51
N ARG A 62 28.52 -3.81 13.14
CA ARG A 62 29.10 -5.03 13.73
C ARG A 62 28.54 -6.30 13.09
N GLU A 63 29.18 -7.42 13.34
CA GLU A 63 28.63 -8.73 12.97
C GLU A 63 27.35 -9.00 13.78
N LEU A 64 26.28 -9.32 13.10
CA LEU A 64 24.99 -9.61 13.70
C LEU A 64 24.61 -11.07 13.50
N SER A 65 23.88 -11.62 14.46
CA SER A 65 23.08 -12.83 14.31
C SER A 65 21.65 -12.43 13.96
N ILE A 66 21.19 -12.78 12.78
CA ILE A 66 19.88 -12.36 12.26
C ILE A 66 19.02 -13.61 12.03
N LEU A 67 17.79 -13.55 12.57
CA LEU A 67 16.76 -14.54 12.32
C LEU A 67 15.80 -13.99 11.26
N VAL A 68 15.66 -14.65 10.13
CA VAL A 68 14.63 -14.34 9.13
C VAL A 68 13.44 -15.27 9.32
N VAL A 69 12.25 -14.69 9.44
CA VAL A 69 11.00 -15.41 9.67
C VAL A 69 10.09 -15.22 8.46
N GLY A 70 9.84 -16.28 7.71
CA GLY A 70 8.88 -16.29 6.60
C GLY A 70 7.50 -16.65 7.10
N LEU A 71 6.60 -15.66 7.22
CA LEU A 71 5.22 -15.86 7.63
C LEU A 71 4.36 -16.36 6.49
N GLY A 72 3.34 -17.12 6.80
CA GLY A 72 2.34 -17.60 5.87
C GLY A 72 2.24 -19.11 5.80
N ASN A 73 1.46 -19.57 4.84
CA ASN A 73 1.19 -20.98 4.57
C ASN A 73 1.74 -21.39 3.21
N SER A 74 2.79 -22.20 3.20
CA SER A 74 3.42 -22.70 1.95
C SER A 74 2.45 -23.46 1.02
N ALA A 75 1.33 -23.97 1.54
CA ALA A 75 0.31 -24.68 0.75
C ALA A 75 -0.72 -23.73 0.09
N ILE A 76 -0.65 -22.42 0.35
CA ILE A 76 -1.55 -21.41 -0.22
C ILE A 76 -0.71 -20.38 -0.93
N THR A 77 -0.70 -20.37 -2.26
CA THR A 77 0.18 -19.53 -3.08
C THR A 77 0.15 -18.06 -2.67
N ALA A 78 -1.02 -17.48 -2.48
CA ALA A 78 -1.16 -16.08 -2.09
C ALA A 78 -0.61 -15.75 -0.69
N ASP A 79 -0.32 -16.76 0.13
CA ASP A 79 0.20 -16.65 1.50
C ASP A 79 1.60 -17.28 1.63
N SER A 80 2.25 -17.67 0.52
CA SER A 80 3.53 -18.39 0.52
C SER A 80 4.75 -17.51 0.28
N LEU A 81 4.59 -16.20 0.15
CA LEU A 81 5.71 -15.26 -0.11
C LEU A 81 6.82 -15.39 0.95
N GLY A 82 6.47 -15.31 2.24
CA GLY A 82 7.45 -15.42 3.33
C GLY A 82 8.20 -16.75 3.34
N PRO A 83 7.52 -17.91 3.27
CA PRO A 83 8.13 -19.20 3.08
C PRO A 83 9.14 -19.27 1.93
N HIS A 84 8.75 -18.87 0.72
CA HIS A 84 9.63 -18.87 -0.46
C HIS A 84 10.84 -17.94 -0.31
N VAL A 85 10.68 -16.78 0.36
CA VAL A 85 11.84 -15.91 0.67
C VAL A 85 12.86 -16.66 1.53
N VAL A 86 12.41 -17.36 2.58
CA VAL A 86 13.32 -18.11 3.47
C VAL A 86 13.98 -19.28 2.74
N GLU A 87 13.28 -19.96 1.84
CA GLU A 87 13.82 -21.04 1.00
C GLU A 87 14.91 -20.54 0.06
N ASN A 88 14.82 -19.30 -0.43
CA ASN A 88 15.80 -18.65 -1.30
C ASN A 88 17.00 -18.02 -0.55
N LEU A 89 16.98 -18.02 0.81
CA LEU A 89 18.03 -17.37 1.58
C LEU A 89 19.33 -18.19 1.70
N HIS A 90 20.45 -17.51 1.64
CA HIS A 90 21.75 -18.06 2.00
C HIS A 90 21.92 -18.12 3.52
N ILE A 91 21.60 -19.26 4.12
CA ILE A 91 21.72 -19.50 5.55
C ILE A 91 23.20 -19.72 5.92
N THR A 92 23.75 -18.89 6.80
CA THR A 92 25.19 -18.89 7.11
C THR A 92 25.51 -19.29 8.56
N ARG A 93 24.54 -19.20 9.48
CA ARG A 93 24.78 -19.47 10.92
C ARG A 93 25.42 -20.83 11.18
N HIS A 94 24.92 -21.89 10.56
CA HIS A 94 25.46 -23.25 10.73
C HIS A 94 26.87 -23.38 10.15
N MET A 95 27.14 -22.77 8.99
CA MET A 95 28.47 -22.80 8.34
C MET A 95 29.51 -22.08 9.20
N ILE A 96 29.20 -20.91 9.71
CA ILE A 96 30.09 -20.14 10.57
C ILE A 96 30.35 -20.87 11.89
N ARG A 97 29.34 -21.53 12.45
CA ARG A 97 29.44 -22.29 13.70
C ARG A 97 30.30 -23.55 13.52
N GLU A 98 30.17 -24.25 12.39
CA GLU A 98 30.86 -25.50 12.12
C GLU A 98 32.30 -25.27 11.65
N TYR A 99 32.52 -24.35 10.71
CA TYR A 99 33.80 -24.19 10.02
C TYR A 99 34.58 -22.94 10.44
N GLY A 100 33.94 -21.98 11.08
CA GLY A 100 34.50 -20.67 11.40
C GLY A 100 34.65 -19.75 10.19
N LEU A 101 34.76 -18.43 10.42
CA LEU A 101 34.89 -17.42 9.37
C LEU A 101 36.14 -17.57 8.51
N GLN A 102 37.28 -17.94 9.16
CA GLN A 102 38.56 -18.09 8.46
C GLN A 102 38.53 -19.18 7.40
N SER A 103 37.87 -20.31 7.69
CA SER A 103 37.73 -21.43 6.74
C SER A 103 36.83 -21.06 5.56
N LEU A 104 35.95 -20.06 5.72
CA LEU A 104 35.10 -19.51 4.66
C LEU A 104 35.80 -18.39 3.86
N GLY A 105 37.07 -18.07 4.19
CA GLY A 105 37.81 -16.99 3.53
C GLY A 105 37.24 -15.60 3.80
N LYS A 106 36.52 -15.41 4.91
CA LYS A 106 35.89 -14.16 5.29
C LYS A 106 36.42 -13.65 6.64
N GLU A 107 36.64 -12.35 6.72
CA GLU A 107 36.98 -11.70 7.99
C GLU A 107 35.77 -11.36 8.81
N LYS A 108 34.67 -11.00 8.14
CA LYS A 108 33.35 -10.64 8.72
C LYS A 108 32.22 -11.23 7.90
N MET A 109 31.20 -11.74 8.56
CA MET A 109 29.96 -12.22 7.95
C MET A 109 28.87 -12.27 8.99
N HIS A 110 27.67 -11.79 8.64
CA HIS A 110 26.49 -11.95 9.48
C HIS A 110 26.06 -13.41 9.56
N ARG A 111 25.59 -13.83 10.74
CA ARG A 111 25.01 -15.16 10.99
C ARG A 111 23.53 -15.14 10.66
N ILE A 112 23.16 -15.69 9.53
CA ILE A 112 21.77 -15.73 9.06
C ILE A 112 21.18 -17.11 9.36
N SER A 113 20.05 -17.13 10.04
CA SER A 113 19.20 -18.29 10.20
C SER A 113 17.80 -17.98 9.68
N GLY A 114 17.10 -18.97 9.17
CA GLY A 114 15.73 -18.83 8.64
C GLY A 114 14.78 -19.84 9.28
N ILE A 115 13.52 -19.45 9.42
CA ILE A 115 12.44 -20.31 9.89
C ILE A 115 11.14 -20.02 9.15
N ILE A 116 10.42 -21.07 8.80
CA ILE A 116 9.05 -21.03 8.30
C ILE A 116 8.16 -21.62 9.39
N PRO A 117 7.56 -20.81 10.27
CA PRO A 117 6.84 -21.31 11.43
C PRO A 117 5.49 -21.96 11.05
N GLY A 118 5.00 -21.74 9.83
CA GLY A 118 3.68 -22.15 9.39
C GLY A 118 2.57 -21.32 10.05
N VAL A 119 1.34 -21.81 9.94
CA VAL A 119 0.16 -21.15 10.48
C VAL A 119 -0.46 -21.95 11.65
N MET A 120 -1.19 -21.28 12.52
CA MET A 120 -1.79 -21.87 13.72
C MET A 120 -2.68 -23.10 13.38
N ALA A 121 -3.35 -23.10 12.24
CA ALA A 121 -4.16 -24.25 11.80
C ALA A 121 -3.33 -25.52 11.54
N GLN A 122 -2.03 -25.38 11.24
CA GLN A 122 -1.11 -26.51 11.01
C GLN A 122 -0.39 -26.92 12.29
N THR A 123 -0.01 -25.96 13.11
CA THR A 123 0.89 -26.17 14.27
C THR A 123 0.16 -26.27 15.62
N GLY A 124 -1.05 -25.71 15.70
CA GLY A 124 -1.77 -25.56 16.98
C GLY A 124 -1.21 -24.46 17.89
N MET A 125 -0.18 -23.72 17.45
CA MET A 125 0.51 -22.67 18.20
C MET A 125 0.41 -21.33 17.48
N GLU A 126 0.40 -20.23 18.23
CA GLU A 126 0.57 -18.92 17.61
C GLU A 126 2.01 -18.77 17.07
N THR A 127 2.14 -18.13 15.92
CA THR A 127 3.46 -17.85 15.31
C THR A 127 4.40 -17.11 16.27
N ALA A 128 3.85 -16.19 17.07
CA ALA A 128 4.61 -15.45 18.08
C ALA A 128 5.19 -16.36 19.19
N GLU A 129 4.49 -17.42 19.59
CA GLU A 129 4.97 -18.40 20.57
C GLU A 129 6.18 -19.17 20.02
N ILE A 130 6.06 -19.63 18.76
CA ILE A 130 7.14 -20.36 18.08
C ILE A 130 8.38 -19.46 17.94
N VAL A 131 8.22 -18.26 17.39
CA VAL A 131 9.32 -17.33 17.14
C VAL A 131 9.98 -16.89 18.46
N LYS A 132 9.18 -16.63 19.50
CA LYS A 132 9.70 -16.28 20.83
C LYS A 132 10.54 -17.41 21.45
N GLY A 133 10.12 -18.66 21.26
CA GLY A 133 10.89 -19.83 21.69
C GLY A 133 12.24 -19.90 20.98
N ILE A 134 12.27 -19.68 19.65
CA ILE A 134 13.48 -19.69 18.84
C ILE A 134 14.42 -18.53 19.21
N VAL A 135 13.88 -17.31 19.35
CA VAL A 135 14.65 -16.13 19.77
C VAL A 135 15.35 -16.38 21.11
N ARG A 136 14.65 -16.96 22.06
CA ARG A 136 15.22 -17.28 23.37
C ARG A 136 16.32 -18.33 23.31
N GLU A 137 16.24 -19.31 22.40
CA GLU A 137 17.23 -20.37 22.25
C GLU A 137 18.43 -19.96 21.41
N THR A 138 18.19 -19.14 20.37
CA THR A 138 19.22 -18.81 19.37
C THR A 138 19.87 -17.45 19.58
N GLU A 139 19.31 -16.62 20.44
CA GLU A 139 19.76 -15.27 20.83
C GLU A 139 20.20 -14.41 19.63
N PRO A 140 19.31 -14.16 18.64
CA PRO A 140 19.66 -13.29 17.52
C PRO A 140 19.70 -11.83 17.97
N ASP A 141 20.52 -11.03 17.29
CA ASP A 141 20.59 -9.56 17.52
C ASP A 141 19.38 -8.83 16.93
N ALA A 142 18.76 -9.40 15.88
CA ALA A 142 17.58 -8.83 15.24
C ALA A 142 16.76 -9.92 14.52
N VAL A 143 15.49 -9.60 14.27
CA VAL A 143 14.57 -10.42 13.47
C VAL A 143 14.15 -9.64 12.23
N ILE A 144 14.19 -10.28 11.06
CA ILE A 144 13.55 -9.79 9.83
C ILE A 144 12.34 -10.69 9.57
N VAL A 145 11.15 -10.11 9.48
CA VAL A 145 9.91 -10.84 9.22
C VAL A 145 9.41 -10.52 7.83
N VAL A 146 9.12 -11.54 7.04
CA VAL A 146 8.55 -11.38 5.69
C VAL A 146 7.14 -11.95 5.66
N ASP A 147 6.18 -11.19 5.12
CA ASP A 147 4.76 -11.57 5.10
C ASP A 147 4.06 -11.16 3.79
N ALA A 148 3.07 -11.95 3.39
CA ALA A 148 2.11 -11.62 2.35
C ALA A 148 0.98 -10.77 2.95
N LEU A 149 0.78 -9.56 2.44
CA LEU A 149 -0.20 -8.62 2.99
C LEU A 149 -1.51 -8.61 2.21
N ALA A 150 -2.57 -8.10 2.84
CA ALA A 150 -3.79 -7.70 2.17
C ALA A 150 -3.72 -6.24 1.70
N ALA A 151 -3.95 -5.99 0.42
CA ALA A 151 -4.03 -4.66 -0.14
C ALA A 151 -5.31 -3.94 0.28
N ARG A 152 -5.21 -2.62 0.51
CA ARG A 152 -6.37 -1.74 0.67
C ARG A 152 -6.93 -1.22 -0.65
N SER A 153 -6.17 -1.38 -1.74
CA SER A 153 -6.53 -0.97 -3.10
C SER A 153 -5.96 -1.98 -4.09
N ALA A 154 -6.70 -2.29 -5.14
CA ALA A 154 -6.29 -3.22 -6.19
C ALA A 154 -4.99 -2.77 -6.89
N GLY A 155 -4.79 -1.46 -7.06
CA GLY A 155 -3.61 -0.90 -7.70
C GLY A 155 -2.28 -1.11 -6.96
N ARG A 156 -2.32 -1.62 -5.71
CA ARG A 156 -1.11 -1.91 -4.92
C ARG A 156 -0.71 -3.38 -4.92
N LEU A 157 -1.51 -4.22 -5.57
CA LEU A 157 -1.37 -5.66 -5.52
C LEU A 157 -0.13 -6.14 -6.30
N GLY A 158 0.84 -6.72 -5.60
CA GLY A 158 2.08 -7.23 -6.18
C GLY A 158 3.07 -6.15 -6.69
N VAL A 159 2.76 -4.86 -6.51
CA VAL A 159 3.59 -3.75 -7.02
C VAL A 159 4.06 -2.79 -5.92
N THR A 160 3.80 -3.14 -4.66
CA THR A 160 4.17 -2.30 -3.52
C THR A 160 4.92 -3.12 -2.49
N VAL A 161 6.12 -2.67 -2.09
CA VAL A 161 6.87 -3.24 -0.97
C VAL A 161 6.74 -2.32 0.23
N GLN A 162 6.41 -2.88 1.39
CA GLN A 162 6.29 -2.16 2.65
C GLN A 162 7.36 -2.63 3.62
N LEU A 163 8.12 -1.69 4.19
CA LEU A 163 9.12 -1.94 5.23
C LEU A 163 8.73 -1.19 6.50
N ALA A 164 8.98 -1.80 7.66
CA ALA A 164 8.78 -1.16 8.97
C ALA A 164 9.82 -1.63 9.98
N ASP A 165 10.26 -0.72 10.85
CA ASP A 165 11.14 -1.04 11.99
C ASP A 165 10.36 -1.32 13.28
N THR A 166 9.05 -1.40 13.21
CA THR A 166 8.14 -1.65 14.34
C THR A 166 7.65 -3.10 14.42
N GLY A 167 8.13 -3.95 13.53
CA GLY A 167 7.62 -5.32 13.38
C GLY A 167 6.27 -5.40 12.68
N ILE A 168 5.56 -6.50 12.87
CA ILE A 168 4.31 -6.80 12.17
C ILE A 168 3.31 -7.48 13.11
N ARG A 169 2.01 -7.30 12.80
CA ARG A 169 0.91 -8.07 13.41
C ARG A 169 0.30 -8.97 12.34
N PRO A 170 0.65 -10.27 12.32
CA PRO A 170 0.20 -11.19 11.27
C PRO A 170 -1.33 -11.27 11.21
N GLY A 171 -1.88 -11.27 9.98
CA GLY A 171 -3.32 -11.42 9.76
C GLY A 171 -4.18 -10.20 10.12
N SER A 172 -3.60 -9.08 10.57
CA SER A 172 -4.38 -7.88 10.89
C SER A 172 -5.13 -7.30 9.68
N GLY A 173 -4.58 -7.45 8.48
CA GLY A 173 -5.20 -7.02 7.23
C GLY A 173 -6.45 -7.82 6.83
N VAL A 174 -6.62 -9.02 7.40
CA VAL A 174 -7.77 -9.91 7.16
C VAL A 174 -8.66 -10.09 8.40
N GLY A 175 -8.53 -9.19 9.39
CA GLY A 175 -9.35 -9.17 10.59
C GLY A 175 -8.96 -10.20 11.66
N ASN A 176 -7.83 -10.87 11.53
CA ASN A 176 -7.30 -11.77 12.54
C ASN A 176 -6.47 -11.00 13.58
N HIS A 177 -6.89 -11.02 14.84
CA HIS A 177 -6.15 -10.43 15.93
C HIS A 177 -5.21 -11.49 16.53
N ARG A 178 -3.98 -11.53 16.03
CA ARG A 178 -2.90 -12.39 16.53
C ARG A 178 -1.85 -11.56 17.28
N SER A 179 -1.08 -12.25 18.12
CA SER A 179 0.05 -11.64 18.80
C SER A 179 1.06 -11.10 17.81
N GLY A 180 1.49 -9.84 17.96
CA GLY A 180 2.46 -9.21 17.06
C GLY A 180 3.86 -9.78 17.24
N LEU A 181 4.63 -9.76 16.15
CA LEU A 181 6.07 -9.91 16.18
C LEU A 181 6.69 -8.51 16.19
N THR A 182 6.96 -8.00 17.36
CA THR A 182 7.46 -6.64 17.62
C THR A 182 8.61 -6.69 18.61
N GLU A 183 9.37 -5.61 18.72
CA GLU A 183 10.41 -5.49 19.74
C GLU A 183 9.84 -5.68 21.16
N GLU A 184 8.64 -5.16 21.43
CA GLU A 184 7.96 -5.34 22.72
C GLU A 184 7.70 -6.82 23.05
N THR A 185 7.34 -7.64 22.06
CA THR A 185 7.00 -9.05 22.25
C THR A 185 8.21 -9.97 22.27
N LEU A 186 9.24 -9.66 21.48
CA LEU A 186 10.44 -10.51 21.32
C LEU A 186 11.64 -10.05 22.14
N GLY A 187 11.65 -8.79 22.62
CA GLY A 187 12.74 -8.21 23.40
C GLY A 187 13.97 -7.79 22.57
N ILE A 188 13.89 -7.86 21.25
CA ILE A 188 14.94 -7.50 20.29
C ILE A 188 14.33 -6.78 19.09
N PRO A 189 15.10 -5.97 18.33
CA PRO A 189 14.62 -5.27 17.15
C PRO A 189 13.97 -6.20 16.12
N VAL A 190 12.81 -5.79 15.58
CA VAL A 190 12.06 -6.53 14.58
C VAL A 190 11.77 -5.64 13.36
N PHE A 191 12.26 -6.06 12.21
CA PHE A 191 12.05 -5.40 10.93
C PHE A 191 11.07 -6.21 10.09
N ALA A 192 10.07 -5.56 9.53
CA ALA A 192 9.07 -6.21 8.70
C ALA A 192 9.22 -5.84 7.23
N ILE A 193 9.06 -6.82 6.36
CA ILE A 193 8.96 -6.66 4.90
C ILE A 193 7.65 -7.28 4.48
N GLY A 194 6.81 -6.55 3.75
CA GLY A 194 5.54 -7.08 3.29
C GLY A 194 5.19 -6.66 1.87
N ILE A 195 4.57 -7.57 1.12
CA ILE A 195 4.04 -7.30 -0.21
C ILE A 195 2.55 -7.67 -0.22
N PRO A 196 1.66 -6.78 -0.69
CA PRO A 196 0.25 -7.10 -0.87
C PRO A 196 0.07 -8.15 -1.98
N MET A 197 -0.38 -9.35 -1.61
CA MET A 197 -0.61 -10.47 -2.52
C MET A 197 -2.09 -10.77 -2.74
N VAL A 198 -2.96 -10.23 -1.88
CA VAL A 198 -4.42 -10.36 -1.97
C VAL A 198 -5.09 -9.01 -1.80
N VAL A 199 -6.29 -8.84 -2.35
CA VAL A 199 -7.16 -7.69 -2.12
C VAL A 199 -8.57 -8.16 -1.80
N GLY A 200 -9.22 -7.56 -0.81
CA GLY A 200 -10.61 -7.87 -0.49
C GLY A 200 -11.55 -7.44 -1.61
N ALA A 201 -12.58 -8.25 -1.93
CA ALA A 201 -13.57 -7.90 -2.94
C ALA A 201 -14.25 -6.54 -2.66
N ALA A 202 -14.51 -6.22 -1.40
CA ALA A 202 -15.06 -4.92 -0.98
C ALA A 202 -14.14 -3.74 -1.35
N ALA A 203 -12.80 -3.93 -1.29
CA ALA A 203 -11.84 -2.90 -1.70
C ALA A 203 -11.89 -2.64 -3.21
N ILE A 204 -12.06 -3.69 -4.02
CA ILE A 204 -12.20 -3.56 -5.48
C ILE A 204 -13.47 -2.78 -5.83
N VAL A 205 -14.60 -3.10 -5.18
CA VAL A 205 -15.86 -2.37 -5.39
C VAL A 205 -15.70 -0.90 -4.97
N TYR A 206 -15.07 -0.64 -3.84
CA TYR A 206 -14.80 0.72 -3.38
C TYR A 206 -13.96 1.52 -4.38
N ASP A 207 -12.84 0.96 -4.87
CA ASP A 207 -11.98 1.57 -5.88
C ASP A 207 -12.76 1.87 -7.16
N THR A 208 -13.61 0.93 -7.60
CA THR A 208 -14.43 1.08 -8.81
C THR A 208 -15.45 2.21 -8.67
N VAL A 209 -16.17 2.28 -7.55
CA VAL A 209 -17.13 3.36 -7.27
C VAL A 209 -16.41 4.71 -7.18
N GLY A 210 -15.26 4.76 -6.55
CA GLY A 210 -14.42 5.97 -6.48
C GLY A 210 -14.00 6.46 -7.86
N ALA A 211 -13.46 5.59 -8.69
CA ALA A 211 -13.06 5.92 -10.05
C ALA A 211 -14.25 6.39 -10.92
N MET A 212 -15.41 5.72 -10.79
CA MET A 212 -16.63 6.12 -11.50
C MET A 212 -17.10 7.52 -11.07
N THR A 213 -17.03 7.82 -9.77
CA THR A 213 -17.43 9.12 -9.24
C THR A 213 -16.53 10.24 -9.76
N GLU A 214 -15.22 9.99 -9.86
CA GLU A 214 -14.24 10.94 -10.43
C GLU A 214 -14.54 11.24 -11.90
N VAL A 215 -14.74 10.21 -12.73
CA VAL A 215 -15.09 10.37 -14.16
C VAL A 215 -16.41 11.15 -14.33
N LEU A 216 -17.41 10.91 -13.49
CA LEU A 216 -18.67 11.65 -13.52
C LEU A 216 -18.48 13.11 -13.13
N ARG A 217 -17.64 13.40 -12.13
CA ARG A 217 -17.30 14.77 -11.71
C ARG A 217 -16.61 15.54 -12.86
N GLU A 218 -15.59 14.94 -13.47
CA GLU A 218 -14.88 15.55 -14.61
C GLU A 218 -15.84 15.89 -15.78
N ARG A 219 -16.80 15.00 -16.08
CA ARG A 219 -17.80 15.27 -17.13
C ARG A 219 -18.71 16.44 -16.79
N VAL A 220 -19.21 16.52 -15.56
CA VAL A 220 -20.07 17.62 -15.10
C VAL A 220 -19.30 18.95 -15.12
N GLU A 221 -18.03 18.96 -14.75
CA GLU A 221 -17.18 20.14 -14.80
C GLU A 221 -16.89 20.59 -16.26
N CYS A 222 -16.68 19.65 -17.18
CA CYS A 222 -16.54 19.95 -18.59
C CYS A 222 -17.84 20.56 -19.19
N GLU A 223 -19.00 19.96 -18.92
CA GLU A 223 -20.29 20.45 -19.41
C GLU A 223 -20.59 21.86 -18.88
N SER A 224 -20.33 22.12 -17.58
CA SER A 224 -20.53 23.46 -16.99
C SER A 224 -19.59 24.52 -17.59
N SER A 225 -18.36 24.15 -17.94
CA SER A 225 -17.39 25.06 -18.55
C SER A 225 -17.72 25.40 -20.02
N ASP A 226 -18.37 24.49 -20.73
CA ASP A 226 -18.83 24.72 -22.11
C ASP A 226 -20.12 25.54 -22.17
N GLU A 227 -21.03 25.39 -21.19
CA GLU A 227 -22.20 26.26 -21.05
C GLU A 227 -21.81 27.70 -20.71
N GLU A 228 -20.81 27.93 -19.85
CA GLU A 228 -20.30 29.29 -19.59
C GLU A 228 -19.64 29.93 -20.81
N LYS A 229 -18.94 29.18 -21.63
CA LYS A 229 -18.36 29.67 -22.88
C LYS A 229 -19.42 29.94 -23.94
N GLY A 230 -20.49 29.12 -23.99
CA GLY A 230 -21.64 29.31 -24.88
C GLY A 230 -22.42 30.59 -24.51
N THR A 231 -22.70 30.81 -23.23
CA THR A 231 -23.43 31.99 -22.75
C THR A 231 -22.62 33.29 -22.91
N LYS A 232 -21.27 33.25 -22.79
CA LYS A 232 -20.41 34.41 -23.09
C LYS A 232 -20.42 34.77 -24.57
N LYS A 233 -20.35 33.80 -25.46
CA LYS A 233 -20.44 34.03 -26.91
C LYS A 233 -21.80 34.59 -27.35
N GLU A 234 -22.90 34.16 -26.73
CA GLU A 234 -24.24 34.65 -27.02
C GLU A 234 -24.46 36.07 -26.49
N LYS A 235 -23.89 36.40 -25.28
CA LYS A 235 -23.93 37.79 -24.76
C LYS A 235 -23.12 38.74 -25.64
N THR A 236 -21.91 38.35 -26.09
CA THR A 236 -21.08 39.19 -26.96
C THR A 236 -21.73 39.37 -28.31
N LYS A 237 -22.47 38.38 -28.86
CA LYS A 237 -23.21 38.50 -30.13
C LYS A 237 -24.46 39.37 -29.97
N LYS A 238 -25.14 39.37 -28.83
CA LYS A 238 -26.29 40.26 -28.53
C LYS A 238 -25.86 41.70 -28.25
N GLU A 239 -24.66 41.93 -27.70
CA GLU A 239 -24.11 43.27 -27.55
C GLU A 239 -23.63 43.87 -28.87
N ALA A 240 -23.06 43.05 -29.76
CA ALA A 240 -22.65 43.50 -31.11
C ALA A 240 -23.86 43.87 -32.01
N ILE A 241 -25.01 43.21 -31.84
CA ILE A 241 -26.24 43.50 -32.60
C ILE A 241 -26.93 44.77 -32.05
N LYS A 242 -26.75 45.13 -30.79
CA LYS A 242 -27.33 46.38 -30.20
C LYS A 242 -26.60 47.65 -30.59
N THR A 243 -25.43 47.58 -31.19
CA THR A 243 -24.64 48.76 -31.61
C THR A 243 -24.96 49.23 -33.02
N GLU A 244 -25.80 48.52 -33.78
CA GLU A 244 -26.18 48.88 -35.18
C GLU A 244 -27.61 49.37 -35.33
N GLU A 245 -28.42 49.48 -34.25
CA GLU A 245 -29.74 50.14 -34.35
C GLU A 245 -29.62 51.63 -34.21
N THR A 246 -29.80 52.29 -35.34
CA THR A 246 -29.82 53.75 -35.55
C THR A 246 -30.99 54.44 -34.90
N GLU A 247 -30.84 55.78 -34.66
CA GLU A 247 -31.69 56.68 -33.88
C GLU A 247 -33.13 56.92 -34.33
N GLU A 248 -33.77 56.10 -35.17
CA GLU A 248 -35.08 56.39 -35.79
C GLU A 248 -36.30 55.80 -35.09
N ASP A 249 -36.20 54.95 -34.04
CA ASP A 249 -37.34 54.25 -33.43
C ASP A 249 -37.75 54.76 -32.03
N LYS A 250 -37.52 56.02 -31.69
CA LYS A 250 -37.87 56.55 -30.37
C LYS A 250 -39.27 57.23 -30.23
N GLU A 251 -40.13 57.15 -31.23
CA GLU A 251 -41.36 57.98 -31.18
C GLU A 251 -42.72 57.24 -31.15
N THR A 252 -42.78 55.92 -31.07
CA THR A 252 -44.06 55.23 -31.08
C THR A 252 -44.15 54.13 -30.00
N ARG A 253 -44.25 54.50 -28.74
CA ARG A 253 -44.87 53.64 -27.70
C ARG A 253 -45.17 54.36 -26.41
N LYS A 254 -46.09 55.30 -26.41
CA LYS A 254 -46.90 55.68 -25.24
C LYS A 254 -48.27 55.08 -25.52
N ASN A 255 -48.57 53.95 -24.86
CA ASN A 255 -49.89 53.61 -24.28
C ASN A 255 -50.02 52.09 -24.11
N GLY A 256 -50.30 51.71 -22.90
CA GLY A 256 -51.12 50.51 -22.64
C GLY A 256 -50.46 49.25 -22.09
N GLY A 257 -50.79 48.96 -20.89
CA GLY A 257 -50.91 47.57 -20.43
C GLY A 257 -49.87 47.11 -19.39
N LYS A 258 -50.24 47.23 -18.14
CA LYS A 258 -49.64 46.48 -17.03
C LYS A 258 -49.81 44.97 -17.28
N TRP A 259 -48.76 44.28 -17.57
CA TRP A 259 -48.64 42.84 -17.38
C TRP A 259 -47.58 42.57 -16.35
N THR A 260 -47.96 42.04 -15.21
CA THR A 260 -47.11 41.53 -14.17
C THR A 260 -46.44 40.27 -14.73
N LYS A 261 -45.13 40.33 -15.09
CA LYS A 261 -44.32 39.16 -15.32
C LYS A 261 -43.97 38.60 -13.95
N GLU A 262 -44.58 37.47 -13.59
CA GLU A 262 -44.03 36.59 -12.59
C GLU A 262 -42.64 36.12 -13.07
N GLU A 263 -41.64 36.53 -12.35
CA GLU A 263 -40.29 35.93 -12.52
C GLU A 263 -40.37 34.46 -12.13
N PRO A 264 -39.82 33.54 -12.99
CA PRO A 264 -39.68 32.16 -12.56
C PRO A 264 -38.69 32.15 -11.38
N ARG A 265 -39.19 31.76 -10.21
CA ARG A 265 -38.37 31.47 -9.05
C ARG A 265 -37.28 30.48 -9.51
N ARG A 266 -36.05 30.97 -9.60
CA ARG A 266 -34.87 30.11 -9.63
C ARG A 266 -34.96 29.25 -8.38
N ARG A 267 -35.31 28.00 -8.54
CA ARG A 267 -35.03 26.97 -7.55
C ARG A 267 -33.52 26.91 -7.46
N ASP A 268 -32.97 27.51 -6.42
CA ASP A 268 -31.66 27.15 -5.88
C ASP A 268 -31.78 25.73 -5.36
N GLU A 269 -31.80 24.78 -6.26
CA GLU A 269 -31.34 23.44 -6.01
C GLU A 269 -29.83 23.49 -5.92
N LYS A 270 -29.29 24.11 -4.89
CA LYS A 270 -28.07 23.59 -4.27
C LYS A 270 -28.46 22.19 -3.77
N ARG A 271 -28.37 21.20 -4.66
CA ARG A 271 -28.24 19.83 -4.23
C ARG A 271 -27.05 19.84 -3.28
N MET A 272 -27.34 19.80 -1.98
CA MET A 272 -26.39 19.42 -0.97
C MET A 272 -25.91 18.04 -1.39
N ILE A 273 -24.72 18.00 -2.01
CA ILE A 273 -23.92 16.79 -2.04
C ILE A 273 -23.71 16.49 -0.55
N PRO A 274 -24.19 15.34 -0.04
CA PRO A 274 -23.95 15.00 1.36
C PRO A 274 -22.48 15.19 1.63
N GLU A 275 -22.15 15.84 2.74
CA GLU A 275 -20.79 15.99 3.25
C GLU A 275 -20.04 14.67 3.01
N MET A 276 -18.99 14.72 2.19
CA MET A 276 -18.33 13.50 1.71
C MET A 276 -17.95 12.67 2.94
N LEU A 277 -18.57 11.51 3.08
CA LEU A 277 -18.14 10.46 4.01
C LEU A 277 -16.61 10.38 3.91
N ARG A 278 -15.93 10.37 5.04
CA ARG A 278 -14.48 10.15 5.05
C ARG A 278 -14.19 8.85 4.33
N VAL A 279 -13.04 8.78 3.67
CA VAL A 279 -12.68 7.61 2.86
C VAL A 279 -12.80 6.30 3.64
N GLU A 280 -12.44 6.33 4.94
CA GLU A 280 -12.59 5.19 5.84
C GLU A 280 -14.06 4.83 6.13
N GLU A 281 -14.93 5.82 6.31
CA GLU A 281 -16.35 5.60 6.58
C GLU A 281 -17.07 5.05 5.34
N ALA A 282 -16.73 5.56 4.15
CA ALA A 282 -17.24 5.04 2.88
C ALA A 282 -16.77 3.60 2.63
N PHE A 283 -15.51 3.29 2.93
CA PHE A 283 -14.97 1.94 2.81
C PHE A 283 -15.67 0.96 3.77
N GLU A 284 -15.87 1.34 5.03
CA GLU A 284 -16.57 0.47 6.00
C GLU A 284 -18.05 0.30 5.63
N LEU A 285 -18.71 1.32 5.08
CA LEU A 285 -20.09 1.21 4.59
C LEU A 285 -20.18 0.22 3.40
N VAL A 286 -19.31 0.32 2.41
CA VAL A 286 -19.24 -0.63 1.29
C VAL A 286 -18.99 -2.04 1.79
N LYS A 287 -18.08 -2.20 2.73
CA LYS A 287 -17.76 -3.49 3.34
C LYS A 287 -18.96 -4.09 4.10
N GLU A 288 -19.71 -3.27 4.85
CA GLU A 288 -20.93 -3.72 5.53
C GLU A 288 -22.03 -4.14 4.54
N LEU A 289 -22.26 -3.35 3.49
CA LEU A 289 -23.25 -3.67 2.45
C LEU A 289 -22.91 -4.96 1.70
N LEU A 290 -21.62 -5.25 1.49
CA LEU A 290 -21.17 -6.43 0.77
C LEU A 290 -20.89 -7.64 1.69
N LYS A 291 -20.94 -7.45 3.01
CA LYS A 291 -20.57 -8.47 4.00
C LYS A 291 -21.31 -9.81 3.87
N PRO A 292 -22.61 -9.86 3.53
CA PRO A 292 -23.29 -11.14 3.37
C PRO A 292 -22.73 -12.01 2.25
N ASP A 293 -22.34 -11.39 1.12
CA ASP A 293 -22.00 -12.12 -0.11
C ASP A 293 -20.50 -12.07 -0.45
N LEU A 294 -19.85 -10.94 -0.29
CA LEU A 294 -18.47 -10.68 -0.73
C LEU A 294 -17.49 -10.40 0.42
N GLY A 295 -17.97 -10.22 1.64
CA GLY A 295 -17.15 -9.82 2.78
C GLY A 295 -15.94 -10.73 3.06
N PRO A 296 -16.05 -12.08 2.96
CA PRO A 296 -14.95 -13.00 3.17
C PRO A 296 -14.12 -13.27 1.91
N MET A 297 -14.45 -12.68 0.76
CA MET A 297 -13.79 -13.00 -0.51
C MET A 297 -12.54 -12.15 -0.69
N TYR A 298 -11.44 -12.82 -1.03
CA TYR A 298 -10.19 -12.22 -1.46
C TYR A 298 -9.87 -12.59 -2.90
N VAL A 299 -9.30 -11.65 -3.63
CA VAL A 299 -8.92 -11.80 -5.04
C VAL A 299 -7.39 -11.71 -5.13
N THR A 300 -6.81 -12.55 -5.98
CA THR A 300 -5.38 -12.56 -6.33
C THR A 300 -5.21 -12.26 -7.82
N PRO A 301 -4.04 -11.84 -8.28
CA PRO A 301 -3.70 -11.86 -9.69
C PRO A 301 -3.83 -13.29 -10.27
N HIS A 302 -4.14 -13.40 -11.55
CA HIS A 302 -4.24 -14.71 -12.22
C HIS A 302 -2.88 -15.41 -12.33
N ASP A 303 -1.79 -14.66 -12.33
CA ASP A 303 -0.39 -15.06 -12.41
C ASP A 303 0.29 -15.10 -11.03
N ILE A 304 -0.48 -15.36 -9.97
CA ILE A 304 -0.01 -15.28 -8.57
C ILE A 304 1.18 -16.21 -8.31
N ASP A 305 1.20 -17.40 -8.93
CA ASP A 305 2.27 -18.38 -8.74
C ASP A 305 3.62 -17.82 -9.22
N GLU A 306 3.65 -17.29 -10.45
CA GLU A 306 4.85 -16.65 -11.01
C GLU A 306 5.26 -15.41 -10.19
N ARG A 307 4.28 -14.61 -9.73
CA ARG A 307 4.56 -13.43 -8.91
C ARG A 307 5.20 -13.78 -7.58
N VAL A 308 4.74 -14.82 -6.91
CA VAL A 308 5.34 -15.27 -5.65
C VAL A 308 6.79 -15.68 -5.89
N ASP A 309 7.08 -16.43 -6.96
CA ASP A 309 8.42 -16.91 -7.26
C ASP A 309 9.40 -15.75 -7.48
N PHE A 310 9.12 -14.82 -8.39
CA PHE A 310 10.07 -13.75 -8.65
C PHE A 310 10.09 -12.66 -7.56
N LEU A 311 8.96 -12.38 -6.88
CA LEU A 311 8.95 -11.44 -5.75
C LEU A 311 9.70 -12.01 -4.55
N SER A 312 9.56 -13.31 -4.25
CA SER A 312 10.31 -13.95 -3.17
C SER A 312 11.81 -13.91 -3.44
N TYR A 313 12.24 -14.16 -4.70
CA TYR A 313 13.62 -14.01 -5.11
C TYR A 313 14.11 -12.57 -4.95
N THR A 314 13.33 -11.57 -5.41
CA THR A 314 13.65 -10.14 -5.27
C THR A 314 13.90 -9.75 -3.81
N ILE A 315 13.03 -10.22 -2.89
CA ILE A 315 13.17 -9.92 -1.46
C ILE A 315 14.38 -10.65 -0.86
N SER A 316 14.62 -11.91 -1.24
CA SER A 316 15.79 -12.64 -0.76
C SER A 316 17.10 -11.97 -1.20
N GLU A 317 17.20 -11.54 -2.46
CA GLU A 317 18.33 -10.77 -2.98
C GLU A 317 18.48 -9.40 -2.28
N ALA A 318 17.38 -8.75 -1.93
CA ALA A 318 17.42 -7.51 -1.15
C ALA A 318 17.99 -7.75 0.27
N ILE A 319 17.62 -8.84 0.93
CA ILE A 319 18.16 -9.24 2.23
C ILE A 319 19.65 -9.59 2.09
N HIS A 320 20.03 -10.33 1.05
CA HIS A 320 21.45 -10.62 0.74
C HIS A 320 22.22 -9.33 0.48
N GLY A 321 21.69 -8.43 -0.36
CA GLY A 321 22.29 -7.14 -0.67
C GLY A 321 22.51 -6.28 0.56
N ALA A 322 21.55 -6.31 1.50
CA ALA A 322 21.68 -5.58 2.75
C ALA A 322 22.74 -6.17 3.69
N LEU A 323 22.85 -7.49 3.78
CA LEU A 323 23.64 -8.19 4.80
C LEU A 323 25.03 -8.63 4.34
N PHE A 324 25.25 -8.87 3.03
CA PHE A 324 26.53 -9.37 2.52
C PHE A 324 27.36 -8.35 1.74
N TYR A 325 26.71 -7.32 1.17
CA TYR A 325 27.36 -6.30 0.37
C TYR A 325 27.46 -4.98 1.15
N ASN A 326 28.32 -4.95 2.18
CA ASN A 326 28.67 -3.67 2.81
C ASN A 326 29.46 -2.82 1.81
N LYS A 327 29.05 -1.55 1.67
CA LYS A 327 29.80 -0.51 0.96
C LYS A 327 31.15 -0.25 1.60
#